data_626849bfbd47b6daca6a8d0bbe15c925
#
_entry.id   626849bfbd47b6daca6a8d0bbe15c925
#
_cell.length_a   1.000
_cell.length_b   1.000
_cell.length_c   1.000
_cell.angle_alpha   90.00
_cell.angle_beta   90.00
_cell.angle_gamma   90.00
#
_symmetry.space_group_name_H-M   'P 1'
#
loop_
_entity.id
_entity.type
_entity.pdbx_description
1 polymer ?
#
loop_
_entity_poly.entity_id
_entity_poly.type
_entity_poly.pdbx_seq_one_letter_code
_entity_poly.pdbx_strand_id
1 'polypeptide(L)'
;MRVRNRKGATELLEANPQYVVLNPEDAKGKWHGIFGNDHPIHIEVGSGKGAFITGMAKANPEINYIGIDIQKSVLSYALDKVLEDDVPKIKLL
;
A
#
# COMPACT_ATOMS: atom_id res chain seq x y z
N MET A 1 -18.19 4.76 6.62
CA MET A 1 -18.59 3.49 5.97
C MET A 1 -18.06 2.32 6.78
N ARG A 2 -18.89 1.31 6.98
CA ARG A 2 -18.49 0.11 7.71
C ARG A 2 -18.07 -0.96 6.69
N VAL A 3 -16.84 -1.43 6.79
CA VAL A 3 -16.33 -2.49 5.92
C VAL A 3 -16.37 -3.81 6.68
N ARG A 4 -16.99 -4.81 6.08
CA ARG A 4 -17.02 -6.15 6.66
C ARG A 4 -15.67 -6.82 6.49
N ASN A 5 -15.33 -7.75 7.39
CA ASN A 5 -14.15 -8.56 7.25
C ASN A 5 -14.22 -9.34 5.94
N ARG A 6 -13.22 -9.18 5.11
CA ARG A 6 -13.12 -9.86 3.83
C ARG A 6 -12.43 -11.21 4.01
N LYS A 7 -13.12 -12.27 3.64
CA LYS A 7 -12.53 -13.61 3.67
C LYS A 7 -11.34 -13.68 2.72
N GLY A 8 -10.23 -14.21 3.18
CA GLY A 8 -9.03 -14.31 2.37
C GLY A 8 -8.19 -13.06 2.30
N ALA A 9 -8.54 -12.00 3.05
CA ALA A 9 -7.78 -10.74 3.03
C ALA A 9 -6.32 -10.95 3.44
N THR A 10 -6.09 -11.68 4.53
CA THR A 10 -4.73 -11.93 5.02
C THR A 10 -3.90 -12.70 3.99
N GLU A 11 -4.47 -13.74 3.41
CA GLU A 11 -3.80 -14.56 2.40
C GLU A 11 -3.46 -13.75 1.16
N LEU A 12 -4.37 -12.85 0.74
CA LEU A 12 -4.13 -11.98 -0.41
C LEU A 12 -2.98 -11.02 -0.14
N LEU A 13 -2.95 -10.42 1.06
CA LEU A 13 -1.86 -9.52 1.44
C LEU A 13 -0.53 -10.24 1.49
N GLU A 14 -0.49 -11.43 2.08
CA GLU A 14 0.73 -12.22 2.17
C GLU A 14 1.23 -12.71 0.80
N ALA A 15 0.33 -12.88 -0.15
CA ALA A 15 0.68 -13.33 -1.50
C ALA A 15 1.30 -12.22 -2.36
N ASN A 16 1.29 -10.97 -1.90
CA ASN A 16 1.77 -9.84 -2.68
C ASN A 16 2.83 -9.03 -1.93
N PRO A 17 3.98 -9.64 -1.58
CA PRO A 17 5.01 -8.96 -0.80
C PRO A 17 5.67 -7.79 -1.52
N GLN A 18 5.54 -7.71 -2.84
CA GLN A 18 6.08 -6.58 -3.61
C GLN A 18 5.31 -5.28 -3.35
N TYR A 19 4.08 -5.37 -2.87
CA TYR A 19 3.26 -4.21 -2.54
C TYR A 19 2.95 -4.10 -1.05
N VAL A 20 2.96 -5.21 -0.32
CA VAL A 20 2.54 -5.25 1.08
C VAL A 20 3.73 -5.50 1.99
N VAL A 21 3.97 -4.58 2.90
CA VAL A 21 5.04 -4.73 3.91
C VAL A 21 4.42 -5.33 5.16
N LEU A 22 4.67 -6.62 5.37
CA LEU A 22 4.05 -7.37 6.47
C LEU A 22 4.65 -7.03 7.83
N ASN A 23 5.93 -6.62 7.85
CA ASN A 23 6.64 -6.29 9.07
C ASN A 23 7.17 -4.86 8.99
N PRO A 24 6.31 -3.85 9.15
CA PRO A 24 6.73 -2.45 8.97
C PRO A 24 7.81 -2.01 9.96
N GLU A 25 7.91 -2.65 11.10
CA GLU A 25 8.99 -2.36 12.07
C GLU A 25 10.38 -2.67 11.49
N ASP A 26 10.48 -3.72 10.69
CA ASP A 26 11.73 -4.10 10.03
C ASP A 26 12.09 -3.15 8.89
N ALA A 27 11.16 -2.36 8.42
CA ALA A 27 11.36 -1.39 7.35
C ALA A 27 11.91 -0.06 7.85
N LYS A 28 11.93 0.15 9.15
CA LYS A 28 12.38 1.42 9.73
C LYS A 28 13.80 1.77 9.29
N GLY A 29 13.94 2.94 8.68
CA GLY A 29 15.22 3.39 8.14
C GLY A 29 15.62 2.76 6.81
N LYS A 30 14.78 1.90 6.23
CA LYS A 30 15.10 1.14 5.01
C LYS A 30 14.16 1.43 3.85
N TRP A 31 13.29 2.43 3.96
CA TRP A 31 12.24 2.67 2.98
C TRP A 31 12.77 2.96 1.59
N HIS A 32 13.87 3.72 1.46
CA HIS A 32 14.46 4.00 0.15
C HIS A 32 14.96 2.72 -0.52
N GLY A 33 15.54 1.81 0.27
CA GLY A 33 15.94 0.49 -0.24
C GLY A 33 14.75 -0.35 -0.66
N ILE A 34 13.64 -0.29 0.09
CA ILE A 34 12.42 -1.03 -0.22
C ILE A 34 11.80 -0.55 -1.53
N PHE A 35 11.74 0.78 -1.74
CA PHE A 35 11.27 1.35 -3.00
C PHE A 35 12.30 1.25 -4.13
N GLY A 36 13.58 1.12 -3.80
CA GLY A 36 14.65 1.05 -4.77
C GLY A 36 15.03 2.39 -5.39
N ASN A 37 14.73 3.50 -4.71
CA ASN A 37 15.06 4.85 -5.18
C ASN A 37 15.10 5.82 -4.02
N ASP A 38 15.53 7.07 -4.28
CA ASP A 38 15.64 8.14 -3.28
C ASP A 38 14.53 9.19 -3.41
N HIS A 39 13.42 8.83 -4.02
CA HIS A 39 12.30 9.77 -4.19
C HIS A 39 11.68 10.11 -2.83
N PRO A 40 11.04 11.29 -2.72
CA PRO A 40 10.29 11.64 -1.51
C PRO A 40 9.22 10.59 -1.20
N ILE A 41 8.94 10.39 0.08
CA ILE A 41 7.96 9.42 0.54
C ILE A 41 6.78 10.18 1.16
N HIS A 42 5.59 9.94 0.64
CA HIS A 42 4.35 10.46 1.20
C HIS A 42 3.59 9.32 1.85
N ILE A 43 3.08 9.56 3.05
CA ILE A 43 2.36 8.58 3.82
C ILE A 43 0.89 9.01 3.94
N GLU A 44 -0.02 8.09 3.64
CA GLU A 44 -1.44 8.29 3.87
C GLU A 44 -1.94 7.31 4.91
N VAL A 45 -2.43 7.83 6.03
CA VAL A 45 -3.00 7.04 7.11
C VAL A 45 -4.51 6.92 6.88
N GLY A 46 -5.03 5.71 7.00
CA GLY A 46 -6.43 5.46 6.70
C GLY A 46 -6.68 5.52 5.20
N SER A 47 -5.87 4.76 4.43
CA SER A 47 -5.89 4.80 2.96
C SER A 47 -7.21 4.36 2.34
N GLY A 48 -8.12 3.80 3.13
CA GLY A 48 -9.40 3.32 2.64
C GLY A 48 -9.23 2.26 1.58
N LYS A 49 -10.07 2.32 0.53
CA LYS A 49 -10.02 1.32 -0.55
C LYS A 49 -8.99 1.65 -1.63
N GLY A 50 -8.10 2.61 -1.38
CA GLY A 50 -6.96 2.88 -2.23
C GLY A 50 -7.18 3.77 -3.44
N ALA A 51 -8.41 4.26 -3.66
CA ALA A 51 -8.69 5.08 -4.84
C ALA A 51 -7.88 6.39 -4.85
N PHE A 52 -7.78 7.04 -3.71
CA PHE A 52 -7.03 8.30 -3.61
C PHE A 52 -5.53 8.07 -3.79
N ILE A 53 -4.97 7.11 -3.03
CA ILE A 53 -3.52 6.89 -3.06
C ILE A 53 -3.04 6.37 -4.42
N THR A 54 -3.81 5.51 -5.08
CA THR A 54 -3.46 5.04 -6.42
C THR A 54 -3.52 6.17 -7.43
N GLY A 55 -4.53 7.03 -7.33
CA GLY A 55 -4.63 8.19 -8.20
C GLY A 55 -3.46 9.14 -8.02
N MET A 56 -3.07 9.41 -6.77
CA MET A 56 -1.92 10.27 -6.48
C MET A 56 -0.62 9.67 -6.98
N ALA A 57 -0.43 8.37 -6.80
CA ALA A 57 0.79 7.69 -7.26
C ALA A 57 0.89 7.70 -8.79
N LYS A 58 -0.21 7.54 -9.50
CA LYS A 58 -0.23 7.61 -10.96
C LYS A 58 0.08 9.01 -11.46
N ALA A 59 -0.44 10.04 -10.77
CA ALA A 59 -0.21 11.44 -11.15
C ALA A 59 1.19 11.93 -10.79
N ASN A 60 1.84 11.31 -9.81
CA ASN A 60 3.13 11.76 -9.29
C ASN A 60 4.15 10.60 -9.26
N PRO A 61 4.62 10.14 -10.42
CA PRO A 61 5.54 8.99 -10.47
C PRO A 61 6.89 9.23 -9.80
N GLU A 62 7.23 10.48 -9.50
CA GLU A 62 8.46 10.85 -8.80
C GLU A 62 8.33 10.77 -7.28
N ILE A 63 7.16 10.39 -6.76
CA ILE A 63 6.92 10.27 -5.32
C ILE A 63 6.58 8.82 -4.98
N ASN A 64 7.15 8.33 -3.87
CA ASN A 64 6.82 7.02 -3.32
C ASN A 64 5.67 7.19 -2.33
N TYR A 65 4.68 6.31 -2.39
CA TYR A 65 3.50 6.39 -1.52
C TYR A 65 3.42 5.18 -0.59
N ILE A 66 3.10 5.45 0.67
CA ILE A 66 2.84 4.42 1.66
C ILE A 66 1.41 4.60 2.16
N GLY A 67 0.58 3.58 2.00
CA GLY A 67 -0.78 3.56 2.53
C GLY A 67 -0.84 2.70 3.78
N ILE A 68 -1.39 3.23 4.85
CA ILE A 68 -1.50 2.55 6.13
C ILE A 68 -2.96 2.41 6.53
N ASP A 69 -3.36 1.21 6.93
CA ASP A 69 -4.67 0.99 7.52
C ASP A 69 -4.59 -0.12 8.55
N ILE A 70 -5.34 0.03 9.64
CA ILE A 70 -5.38 -0.97 10.70
C ILE A 70 -6.25 -2.18 10.35
N GLN A 71 -7.15 -2.03 9.39
CA GLN A 71 -8.06 -3.09 8.97
C GLN A 71 -7.51 -3.82 7.75
N LYS A 72 -7.20 -5.09 7.90
CA LYS A 72 -6.67 -5.91 6.81
C LYS A 72 -7.63 -6.01 5.63
N SER A 73 -8.93 -6.05 5.89
CA SER A 73 -9.93 -6.07 4.83
C SER A 73 -9.87 -4.81 3.97
N VAL A 74 -9.76 -3.65 4.59
CA VAL A 74 -9.63 -2.37 3.88
C VAL A 74 -8.34 -2.37 3.06
N LEU A 75 -7.25 -2.79 3.67
CA LEU A 75 -5.95 -2.84 3.00
C LEU A 75 -5.97 -3.78 1.80
N SER A 76 -6.70 -4.90 1.88
CA SER A 76 -6.82 -5.85 0.77
C SER A 76 -7.58 -5.24 -0.42
N TYR A 77 -8.58 -4.38 -0.16
CA TYR A 77 -9.25 -3.65 -1.24
C TYR A 77 -8.34 -2.62 -1.88
N ALA A 78 -7.50 -1.96 -1.08
CA ALA A 78 -6.49 -1.06 -1.63
C ALA A 78 -5.49 -1.81 -2.50
N LEU A 79 -5.09 -3.02 -2.09
CA LEU A 79 -4.22 -3.88 -2.89
C LEU A 79 -4.88 -4.26 -4.22
N ASP A 80 -6.17 -4.62 -4.23
CA ASP A 80 -6.89 -4.91 -5.47
C ASP A 80 -6.77 -3.73 -6.44
N LYS A 81 -6.91 -2.51 -5.93
CA LYS A 81 -6.82 -1.30 -6.76
C LYS A 81 -5.42 -1.10 -7.32
N VAL A 82 -4.40 -1.33 -6.49
CA VAL A 82 -2.99 -1.24 -6.91
C VAL A 82 -2.69 -2.26 -8.00
N LEU A 83 -3.16 -3.50 -7.83
CA LEU A 83 -2.95 -4.56 -8.83
C LEU A 83 -3.69 -4.25 -10.13
N GLU A 84 -4.93 -3.77 -10.03
CA GLU A 84 -5.75 -3.43 -11.20
C GLU A 84 -5.12 -2.30 -12.02
N ASP A 85 -4.61 -1.27 -11.35
CA ASP A 85 -4.06 -0.09 -11.99
C ASP A 85 -2.55 -0.21 -12.29
N ASP A 86 -1.92 -1.29 -11.83
CA ASP A 86 -0.49 -1.55 -12.02
C ASP A 86 0.40 -0.38 -11.58
N VAL A 87 0.23 0.04 -10.33
CA VAL A 87 0.94 1.20 -9.79
C VAL A 87 2.20 0.75 -9.06
N PRO A 88 3.41 1.06 -9.58
CA PRO A 88 4.64 0.45 -9.08
C PRO A 88 5.22 1.06 -7.80
N LYS A 89 4.85 2.28 -7.44
CA LYS A 89 5.51 3.00 -6.34
C LYS A 89 4.58 3.22 -5.16
N ILE A 90 3.87 2.16 -4.78
CA ILE A 90 3.02 2.12 -3.60
C ILE A 90 3.44 0.93 -2.74
N LYS A 91 3.49 1.16 -1.42
CA LYS A 91 3.59 0.09 -0.43
C LYS A 91 2.43 0.24 0.55
N LEU A 92 1.89 -0.88 0.97
CA LEU A 92 0.74 -0.95 1.88
C LEU A 92 1.15 -1.64 3.18
N LEU A 93 0.70 -1.11 4.31
CA LEU A 93 0.97 -1.71 5.62
C LEU A 93 -0.26 -1.71 6.50
#